data_ac5281fea0b0f9bf0f5ebeeadc6b3dd9
#
_entry.id   ac5281fea0b0f9bf0f5ebeeadc6b3dd9
#
_cell.length_a   1.000
_cell.length_b   1.000
_cell.length_c   1.000
_cell.angle_alpha   90.00
_cell.angle_beta   90.00
_cell.angle_gamma   90.00
#
_symmetry.space_group_name_H-M   'P 1'
#
loop_
_entity.id
_entity.type
_entity.pdbx_description
1 polymer ?
#
loop_
_entity_poly.entity_id
_entity_poly.type
_entity_poly.pdbx_seq_one_letter_code
_entity_poly.pdbx_strand_id
1 'polypeptide(L)'
;PITNAFAGELRRFGVDPSYIVRSKGRFGIYFVEPGANQRPSKVVYDREGSAIAISKPGAIDWAKCFEGAGWFHVTGITPALSQGAADLALEGARKAREMGLTVSCDLNFRKNLWKYGKTSREVMPELFRLVDIGIANEEDCQMALGIQVDVDVHSGKLEVEQYKKLTAKVLGEFPNLKIMAITL
;
A
#
# COMPACT_ATOMS: atom_id res chain seq x y z
N PRO A 1 19.52 -11.00 -13.38
CA PRO A 1 20.31 -11.07 -12.13
C PRO A 1 19.57 -10.53 -10.91
N ILE A 2 19.11 -9.24 -10.93
CA ILE A 2 18.46 -8.57 -9.77
C ILE A 2 17.23 -9.34 -9.29
N THR A 3 16.33 -9.76 -10.19
CA THR A 3 15.11 -10.49 -9.83
C THR A 3 15.41 -11.83 -9.15
N ASN A 4 16.47 -12.52 -9.57
CA ASN A 4 16.89 -13.78 -8.94
C ASN A 4 17.50 -13.54 -7.55
N ALA A 5 18.30 -12.49 -7.40
CA ALA A 5 18.82 -12.07 -6.10
C ALA A 5 17.69 -11.70 -5.13
N PHE A 6 16.69 -10.95 -5.60
CA PHE A 6 15.49 -10.62 -4.82
C PHE A 6 14.73 -11.89 -4.36
N ALA A 7 14.46 -12.83 -5.27
CA ALA A 7 13.80 -14.07 -4.90
C ALA A 7 14.64 -14.92 -3.92
N GLY A 8 15.96 -14.88 -4.05
CA GLY A 8 16.88 -15.52 -3.12
C GLY A 8 16.82 -14.90 -1.73
N GLU A 9 16.78 -13.57 -1.66
CA GLU A 9 16.70 -12.86 -0.39
C GLU A 9 15.36 -13.12 0.32
N LEU A 10 14.23 -13.18 -0.40
CA LEU A 10 12.95 -13.57 0.18
C LEU A 10 13.00 -14.97 0.80
N ARG A 11 13.57 -15.96 0.09
CA ARG A 11 13.74 -17.33 0.64
C ARG A 11 14.58 -17.36 1.90
N ARG A 12 15.60 -16.51 1.99
CA ARG A 12 16.45 -16.39 3.18
C ARG A 12 15.67 -16.04 4.44
N PHE A 13 14.56 -15.30 4.28
CA PHE A 13 13.64 -14.94 5.37
C PHE A 13 12.44 -15.89 5.48
N GLY A 14 12.45 -17.04 4.82
CA GLY A 14 11.36 -18.03 4.88
C GLY A 14 10.13 -17.67 4.05
N VAL A 15 10.23 -16.66 3.15
CA VAL A 15 9.14 -16.30 2.25
C VAL A 15 9.18 -17.21 1.02
N ASP A 16 8.04 -17.76 0.62
CA ASP A 16 7.90 -18.51 -0.62
C ASP A 16 7.72 -17.55 -1.82
N PRO A 17 8.70 -17.44 -2.73
CA PRO A 17 8.62 -16.58 -3.91
C PRO A 17 8.04 -17.29 -5.14
N SER A 18 7.44 -18.46 -5.02
CA SER A 18 6.95 -19.26 -6.16
C SER A 18 5.84 -18.57 -6.94
N TYR A 19 5.08 -17.69 -6.27
CA TYR A 19 4.00 -16.92 -6.88
C TYR A 19 4.44 -15.54 -7.42
N ILE A 20 5.74 -15.24 -7.44
CA ILE A 20 6.24 -14.02 -8.08
C ILE A 20 6.07 -14.13 -9.59
N VAL A 21 5.13 -13.36 -10.15
CA VAL A 21 4.90 -13.30 -11.58
C VAL A 21 6.05 -12.55 -12.25
N ARG A 22 6.64 -13.18 -13.27
CA ARG A 22 7.65 -12.55 -14.12
C ARG A 22 6.98 -12.10 -15.41
N SER A 23 6.99 -10.80 -15.66
CA SER A 23 6.38 -10.20 -16.84
C SER A 23 7.38 -9.37 -17.64
N LYS A 24 6.92 -8.80 -18.75
CA LYS A 24 7.67 -7.76 -19.48
C LYS A 24 7.86 -6.55 -18.56
N GLY A 25 8.92 -5.80 -18.78
CA GLY A 25 9.28 -4.65 -17.96
C GLY A 25 10.56 -4.90 -17.17
N ARG A 26 10.99 -3.91 -16.44
CA ARG A 26 12.19 -3.96 -15.61
C ARG A 26 11.84 -4.15 -14.13
N PHE A 27 12.81 -4.49 -13.34
CA PHE A 27 12.68 -4.48 -11.89
C PHE A 27 12.70 -3.02 -11.39
N GLY A 28 11.70 -2.62 -10.61
CA GLY A 28 11.67 -1.30 -9.98
C GLY A 28 12.65 -1.27 -8.81
N ILE A 29 13.46 -0.22 -8.73
CA ILE A 29 14.46 -0.04 -7.68
C ILE A 29 14.37 1.36 -7.08
N TYR A 30 15.00 1.56 -5.96
CA TYR A 30 15.27 2.87 -5.40
C TYR A 30 16.65 2.91 -4.79
N PHE A 31 17.21 4.09 -4.71
CA PHE A 31 18.52 4.35 -4.10
C PHE A 31 18.32 5.19 -2.85
N VAL A 32 18.96 4.80 -1.77
CA VAL A 32 18.98 5.57 -0.52
C VAL A 32 20.38 6.14 -0.34
N GLU A 33 20.45 7.45 -0.29
CA GLU A 33 21.63 8.18 0.15
C GLU A 33 21.44 8.51 1.64
N PRO A 34 22.13 7.82 2.55
CA PRO A 34 21.97 8.07 3.98
C PRO A 34 22.30 9.51 4.34
N GLY A 35 21.52 10.08 5.24
CA GLY A 35 21.82 11.38 5.82
C GLY A 35 23.05 11.30 6.73
N ALA A 36 23.69 12.46 6.94
CA ALA A 36 24.79 12.59 7.87
C ALA A 36 24.67 13.92 8.58
N ASN A 37 24.76 13.92 9.91
CA ASN A 37 24.62 15.10 10.75
C ASN A 37 23.29 15.85 10.47
N GLN A 38 23.32 17.08 10.00
CA GLN A 38 22.13 17.88 9.68
C GLN A 38 21.57 17.65 8.25
N ARG A 39 22.26 16.87 7.43
CA ARG A 39 21.80 16.54 6.08
C ARG A 39 20.79 15.39 6.13
N PRO A 40 19.54 15.59 5.68
CA PRO A 40 18.54 14.52 5.65
C PRO A 40 18.94 13.42 4.64
N SER A 41 18.38 12.22 4.85
CA SER A 41 18.47 11.14 3.87
C SER A 41 17.75 11.52 2.59
N LYS A 42 18.29 11.11 1.44
CA LYS A 42 17.68 11.30 0.13
C LYS A 42 17.31 9.96 -0.47
N VAL A 43 16.09 9.84 -0.95
CA VAL A 43 15.61 8.65 -1.67
C VAL A 43 15.35 9.01 -3.12
N VAL A 44 15.95 8.27 -4.05
CA VAL A 44 15.72 8.39 -5.49
C VAL A 44 15.00 7.14 -5.97
N TYR A 45 13.77 7.30 -6.41
CA TYR A 45 12.94 6.21 -6.92
C TYR A 45 13.13 6.04 -8.43
N ASP A 46 13.34 4.81 -8.86
CA ASP A 46 13.41 4.40 -10.26
C ASP A 46 12.39 3.28 -10.51
N ARG A 47 11.12 3.66 -10.66
CA ARG A 47 9.96 2.76 -10.80
C ARG A 47 9.24 2.86 -12.14
N GLU A 48 9.52 3.88 -12.93
CA GLU A 48 8.91 4.07 -14.24
C GLU A 48 9.21 2.89 -15.17
N GLY A 49 8.20 2.38 -15.87
CA GLY A 49 8.32 1.20 -16.73
C GLY A 49 8.65 -0.11 -15.99
N SER A 50 8.58 -0.13 -14.66
CA SER A 50 8.74 -1.38 -13.91
C SER A 50 7.58 -2.32 -14.17
N ALA A 51 7.83 -3.64 -14.02
CA ALA A 51 6.83 -4.68 -14.29
C ALA A 51 5.49 -4.40 -13.60
N ILE A 52 5.51 -4.00 -12.32
CA ILE A 52 4.28 -3.67 -11.59
C ILE A 52 3.61 -2.38 -12.11
N ALA A 53 4.39 -1.36 -12.51
CA ALA A 53 3.84 -0.10 -13.02
C ALA A 53 3.14 -0.26 -14.38
N ILE A 54 3.54 -1.24 -15.19
CA ILE A 54 2.92 -1.54 -16.48
C ILE A 54 1.92 -2.70 -16.43
N SER A 55 1.74 -3.33 -15.28
CA SER A 55 0.79 -4.43 -15.08
C SER A 55 -0.65 -3.97 -15.24
N LYS A 56 -1.52 -4.91 -15.57
CA LYS A 56 -2.97 -4.70 -15.76
C LYS A 56 -3.73 -5.84 -15.11
N PRO A 57 -5.04 -5.69 -14.90
CA PRO A 57 -5.92 -6.78 -14.50
C PRO A 57 -5.69 -8.05 -15.33
N GLY A 58 -5.80 -9.22 -14.70
CA GLY A 58 -5.51 -10.50 -15.30
C GLY A 58 -4.03 -10.88 -15.39
N ALA A 59 -3.10 -10.02 -14.95
CA ALA A 59 -1.67 -10.32 -14.92
C ALA A 59 -1.29 -11.35 -13.85
N ILE A 60 -2.13 -11.54 -12.84
CA ILE A 60 -1.91 -12.44 -11.71
C ILE A 60 -3.07 -13.44 -11.63
N ASP A 61 -2.74 -14.72 -11.54
CA ASP A 61 -3.71 -15.77 -11.20
C ASP A 61 -3.97 -15.74 -9.68
N TRP A 62 -4.90 -14.87 -9.28
CA TRP A 62 -5.23 -14.67 -7.87
C TRP A 62 -5.80 -15.93 -7.23
N ALA A 63 -6.57 -16.74 -7.97
CA ALA A 63 -7.14 -17.97 -7.42
C ALA A 63 -6.03 -18.92 -6.98
N LYS A 64 -5.01 -19.09 -7.82
CA LYS A 64 -3.83 -19.90 -7.49
C LYS A 64 -2.98 -19.28 -6.39
N CYS A 65 -2.78 -17.95 -6.41
CA CYS A 65 -1.99 -17.26 -5.37
C CYS A 65 -2.63 -17.36 -3.98
N PHE A 66 -3.95 -17.41 -3.92
CA PHE A 66 -4.71 -17.43 -2.66
C PHE A 66 -5.11 -18.83 -2.19
N GLU A 67 -4.77 -19.87 -2.95
CA GLU A 67 -5.00 -21.25 -2.53
C GLU A 67 -4.29 -21.55 -1.20
N GLY A 68 -5.07 -21.89 -0.16
CA GLY A 68 -4.57 -22.14 1.19
C GLY A 68 -4.13 -20.87 1.96
N ALA A 69 -4.26 -19.69 1.39
CA ALA A 69 -3.95 -18.43 2.08
C ALA A 69 -5.11 -18.00 3.00
N GLY A 70 -4.78 -17.41 4.13
CA GLY A 70 -5.77 -16.80 5.04
C GLY A 70 -5.74 -15.27 5.04
N TRP A 71 -4.74 -14.67 4.38
CA TRP A 71 -4.50 -13.23 4.46
C TRP A 71 -3.91 -12.67 3.17
N PHE A 72 -4.43 -11.54 2.73
CA PHE A 72 -3.87 -10.74 1.64
C PHE A 72 -3.51 -9.34 2.15
N HIS A 73 -2.28 -8.91 1.90
CA HIS A 73 -1.83 -7.56 2.19
C HIS A 73 -1.52 -6.79 0.92
N VAL A 74 -2.02 -5.56 0.84
CA VAL A 74 -1.76 -4.63 -0.26
C VAL A 74 -1.28 -3.29 0.28
N THR A 75 -0.41 -2.63 -0.46
CA THR A 75 0.04 -1.27 -0.12
C THR A 75 -0.53 -0.24 -1.08
N GLY A 76 -0.89 0.95 -0.57
CA GLY A 76 -1.34 2.08 -1.37
C GLY A 76 -0.30 2.63 -2.36
N ILE A 77 0.95 2.16 -2.29
CA ILE A 77 1.95 2.45 -3.32
C ILE A 77 1.55 1.80 -4.66
N THR A 78 1.02 0.58 -4.64
CA THR A 78 0.66 -0.13 -5.89
C THR A 78 -0.35 0.66 -6.73
N PRO A 79 -1.51 1.08 -6.22
CA PRO A 79 -2.47 1.87 -6.99
C PRO A 79 -1.98 3.26 -7.38
N ALA A 80 -0.94 3.77 -6.72
CA ALA A 80 -0.36 5.08 -7.03
C ALA A 80 0.54 5.08 -8.28
N LEU A 81 0.93 3.91 -8.80
CA LEU A 81 1.90 3.79 -9.90
C LEU A 81 1.29 4.04 -11.28
N SER A 82 0.10 3.53 -11.52
CA SER A 82 -0.62 3.65 -12.79
C SER A 82 -2.08 3.22 -12.64
N GLN A 83 -2.93 3.53 -13.61
CA GLN A 83 -4.32 3.04 -13.65
C GLN A 83 -4.35 1.50 -13.66
N GLY A 84 -3.52 0.85 -14.48
CA GLY A 84 -3.46 -0.61 -14.54
C GLY A 84 -3.05 -1.26 -13.22
N ALA A 85 -2.10 -0.65 -12.49
CA ALA A 85 -1.70 -1.14 -11.18
C ALA A 85 -2.79 -0.90 -10.11
N ALA A 86 -3.54 0.19 -10.21
CA ALA A 86 -4.71 0.45 -9.35
C ALA A 86 -5.80 -0.59 -9.57
N ASP A 87 -6.16 -0.85 -10.83
CA ASP A 87 -7.16 -1.83 -11.20
C ASP A 87 -6.74 -3.26 -10.78
N LEU A 88 -5.44 -3.59 -10.90
CA LEU A 88 -4.89 -4.87 -10.46
C LEU A 88 -4.95 -5.02 -8.93
N ALA A 89 -4.67 -3.96 -8.17
CA ALA A 89 -4.78 -3.99 -6.71
C ALA A 89 -6.23 -4.20 -6.26
N LEU A 90 -7.17 -3.54 -6.91
CA LEU A 90 -8.62 -3.72 -6.68
C LEU A 90 -9.07 -5.13 -7.04
N GLU A 91 -8.61 -5.68 -8.18
CA GLU A 91 -8.89 -7.06 -8.60
C GLU A 91 -8.44 -8.06 -7.51
N GLY A 92 -7.19 -7.92 -7.02
CA GLY A 92 -6.67 -8.76 -5.96
C GLY A 92 -7.46 -8.67 -4.66
N ALA A 93 -7.81 -7.45 -4.24
CA ALA A 93 -8.60 -7.25 -3.01
C ALA A 93 -10.01 -7.83 -3.13
N ARG A 94 -10.69 -7.66 -4.27
CA ARG A 94 -12.00 -8.29 -4.53
C ARG A 94 -11.91 -9.81 -4.50
N LYS A 95 -10.89 -10.37 -5.17
CA LYS A 95 -10.70 -11.82 -5.21
C LYS A 95 -10.37 -12.40 -3.83
N ALA A 96 -9.55 -11.71 -3.04
CA ALA A 96 -9.27 -12.10 -1.66
C ALA A 96 -10.56 -12.14 -0.82
N ARG A 97 -11.42 -11.14 -0.94
CA ARG A 97 -12.74 -11.12 -0.26
C ARG A 97 -13.65 -12.25 -0.71
N GLU A 98 -13.74 -12.49 -2.04
CA GLU A 98 -14.55 -13.60 -2.59
C GLU A 98 -14.11 -14.96 -2.04
N MET A 99 -12.80 -15.15 -1.81
CA MET A 99 -12.22 -16.37 -1.28
C MET A 99 -12.18 -16.42 0.26
N GLY A 100 -12.71 -15.39 0.94
CA GLY A 100 -12.81 -15.34 2.41
C GLY A 100 -11.52 -15.00 3.15
N LEU A 101 -10.51 -14.44 2.46
CA LEU A 101 -9.27 -13.99 3.08
C LEU A 101 -9.49 -12.71 3.89
N THR A 102 -8.71 -12.55 4.95
CA THR A 102 -8.55 -11.25 5.61
C THR A 102 -7.75 -10.32 4.70
N VAL A 103 -8.27 -9.12 4.43
CA VAL A 103 -7.57 -8.12 3.61
C VAL A 103 -7.03 -7.01 4.49
N SER A 104 -5.73 -6.73 4.39
CA SER A 104 -5.10 -5.57 5.03
C SER A 104 -4.51 -4.62 4.01
N CYS A 105 -4.53 -3.33 4.32
CA CYS A 105 -3.94 -2.29 3.48
C CYS A 105 -3.19 -1.26 4.32
N ASP A 106 -1.95 -1.00 3.95
CA ASP A 106 -1.22 0.19 4.37
C ASP A 106 -1.47 1.29 3.33
N LEU A 107 -2.09 2.40 3.74
CA LEU A 107 -2.39 3.53 2.85
C LEU A 107 -1.12 4.10 2.20
N ASN A 108 -0.05 4.20 2.96
CA ASN A 108 1.32 4.47 2.49
C ASN A 108 1.37 5.55 1.40
N PHE A 109 0.72 6.68 1.65
CA PHE A 109 0.61 7.77 0.69
C PHE A 109 1.98 8.29 0.27
N ARG A 110 2.16 8.50 -1.01
CA ARG A 110 3.38 9.09 -1.59
C ARG A 110 3.01 10.14 -2.62
N LYS A 111 3.11 11.40 -2.23
CA LYS A 111 2.76 12.59 -3.03
C LYS A 111 3.29 12.56 -4.47
N ASN A 112 4.48 12.00 -4.67
CA ASN A 112 5.16 12.04 -5.96
C ASN A 112 4.77 10.91 -6.93
N LEU A 113 3.87 9.98 -6.55
CA LEU A 113 3.51 8.83 -7.39
C LEU A 113 2.25 9.05 -8.25
N TRP A 114 1.24 9.71 -7.76
CA TRP A 114 -0.06 9.90 -8.43
C TRP A 114 0.03 10.80 -9.67
N LYS A 115 0.58 10.26 -10.79
CA LYS A 115 0.90 11.01 -12.01
C LYS A 115 0.14 10.56 -13.26
N TYR A 116 -0.86 9.69 -13.12
CA TYR A 116 -1.61 9.13 -14.24
C TYR A 116 -3.02 9.71 -14.41
N GLY A 117 -3.25 10.91 -13.90
CA GLY A 117 -4.50 11.65 -14.06
C GLY A 117 -5.56 11.40 -12.98
N LYS A 118 -5.26 10.57 -11.97
CA LYS A 118 -6.11 10.37 -10.78
C LYS A 118 -5.36 10.74 -9.51
N THR A 119 -6.13 11.12 -8.50
CA THR A 119 -5.65 11.38 -7.15
C THR A 119 -5.85 10.16 -6.25
N SER A 120 -5.12 10.12 -5.13
CA SER A 120 -5.32 9.08 -4.13
C SER A 120 -6.76 9.05 -3.59
N ARG A 121 -7.37 10.23 -3.40
CA ARG A 121 -8.75 10.36 -2.90
C ARG A 121 -9.81 9.80 -3.83
N GLU A 122 -9.52 9.68 -5.12
CA GLU A 122 -10.44 9.07 -6.09
C GLU A 122 -10.33 7.55 -6.12
N VAL A 123 -9.17 7.00 -5.76
CA VAL A 123 -8.87 5.58 -5.91
C VAL A 123 -8.89 4.83 -4.58
N MET A 124 -8.21 5.37 -3.56
CA MET A 124 -8.01 4.67 -2.30
C MET A 124 -9.29 4.34 -1.53
N PRO A 125 -10.34 5.19 -1.50
CA PRO A 125 -11.58 4.82 -0.83
C PRO A 125 -12.25 3.57 -1.41
N GLU A 126 -12.14 3.33 -2.73
CA GLU A 126 -12.69 2.12 -3.35
C GLU A 126 -11.95 0.87 -2.86
N LEU A 127 -10.62 0.92 -2.84
CA LEU A 127 -9.80 -0.17 -2.30
C LEU A 127 -10.07 -0.38 -0.81
N PHE A 128 -10.17 0.71 -0.04
CA PHE A 128 -10.31 0.65 1.40
C PHE A 128 -11.66 0.08 1.87
N ARG A 129 -12.72 0.17 1.05
CA ARG A 129 -14.01 -0.53 1.27
C ARG A 129 -13.90 -2.06 1.17
N LEU A 130 -12.80 -2.60 0.67
CA LEU A 130 -12.52 -4.04 0.60
C LEU A 130 -11.61 -4.53 1.73
N VAL A 131 -11.15 -3.65 2.60
CA VAL A 131 -10.12 -3.90 3.62
C VAL A 131 -10.75 -4.21 4.96
N ASP A 132 -10.23 -5.22 5.67
CA ASP A 132 -10.60 -5.54 7.05
C ASP A 132 -9.71 -4.81 8.06
N ILE A 133 -8.43 -4.60 7.71
CA ILE A 133 -7.42 -4.00 8.59
C ILE A 133 -6.69 -2.89 7.85
N GLY A 134 -6.90 -1.65 8.28
CA GLY A 134 -6.22 -0.48 7.77
C GLY A 134 -4.98 -0.14 8.58
N ILE A 135 -3.94 0.30 7.89
CA ILE A 135 -2.70 0.82 8.48
C ILE A 135 -2.43 2.18 7.83
N ALA A 136 -2.18 3.21 8.62
CA ALA A 136 -1.89 4.55 8.11
C ALA A 136 -1.30 5.43 9.21
N ASN A 137 -0.67 6.53 8.84
CA ASN A 137 -0.47 7.67 9.71
C ASN A 137 -1.58 8.72 9.48
N GLU A 138 -1.54 9.84 10.20
CA GLU A 138 -2.53 10.92 10.06
C GLU A 138 -2.49 11.58 8.69
N GLU A 139 -1.30 11.78 8.11
CA GLU A 139 -1.14 12.35 6.76
C GLU A 139 -1.75 11.41 5.69
N ASP A 140 -1.52 10.11 5.82
CA ASP A 140 -2.09 9.11 4.92
C ASP A 140 -3.63 9.15 4.96
N CYS A 141 -4.24 9.23 6.15
CA CYS A 141 -5.69 9.33 6.31
C CYS A 141 -6.23 10.60 5.63
N GLN A 142 -5.55 11.73 5.82
CA GLN A 142 -5.93 13.00 5.22
C GLN A 142 -5.77 12.99 3.70
N MET A 143 -4.63 12.54 3.21
CA MET A 143 -4.28 12.66 1.80
C MET A 143 -4.90 11.57 0.95
N ALA A 144 -5.04 10.34 1.46
CA ALA A 144 -5.58 9.22 0.72
C ALA A 144 -7.10 9.04 0.89
N LEU A 145 -7.65 9.32 2.08
CA LEU A 145 -9.07 9.12 2.35
C LEU A 145 -9.85 10.45 2.49
N GLY A 146 -9.16 11.57 2.61
CA GLY A 146 -9.79 12.87 2.85
C GLY A 146 -10.29 13.07 4.28
N ILE A 147 -9.88 12.21 5.22
CA ILE A 147 -10.33 12.23 6.61
C ILE A 147 -9.35 13.05 7.44
N GLN A 148 -9.84 14.12 8.05
CA GLN A 148 -9.06 15.00 8.93
C GLN A 148 -9.63 15.02 10.34
N VAL A 149 -8.75 15.14 11.29
CA VAL A 149 -9.04 15.62 12.64
C VAL A 149 -8.05 16.74 12.94
N ASP A 150 -8.46 17.72 13.73
CA ASP A 150 -7.56 18.79 14.18
C ASP A 150 -6.54 18.18 15.14
N VAL A 151 -5.42 17.73 14.59
CA VAL A 151 -4.28 17.24 15.34
C VAL A 151 -3.22 18.32 15.32
N ASP A 152 -2.90 18.90 16.49
CA ASP A 152 -1.76 19.80 16.62
C ASP A 152 -0.46 18.97 16.69
N VAL A 153 0.07 18.60 15.53
CA VAL A 153 1.32 17.87 15.38
C VAL A 153 2.54 18.66 15.88
N HIS A 154 2.41 19.97 16.10
CA HIS A 154 3.51 20.83 16.52
C HIS A 154 3.65 20.95 18.04
N SER A 155 2.65 20.51 18.82
CA SER A 155 2.70 20.59 20.29
C SER A 155 3.68 19.62 20.95
N GLY A 156 4.22 18.65 20.21
CA GLY A 156 5.11 17.60 20.73
C GLY A 156 4.45 16.69 21.78
N LYS A 157 3.19 16.91 22.09
CA LYS A 157 2.38 16.03 22.92
C LYS A 157 1.60 15.10 22.00
N LEU A 158 1.96 13.83 22.04
CA LEU A 158 1.15 12.75 21.50
C LEU A 158 -0.21 12.75 22.22
N GLU A 159 -1.18 13.44 21.67
CA GLU A 159 -2.53 13.41 22.23
C GLU A 159 -3.23 12.13 21.76
N VAL A 160 -3.07 11.07 22.53
CA VAL A 160 -3.71 9.75 22.29
C VAL A 160 -5.20 9.90 21.95
N GLU A 161 -5.87 10.88 22.55
CA GLU A 161 -7.29 11.15 22.29
C GLU A 161 -7.56 11.64 20.85
N GLN A 162 -6.62 12.32 20.23
CA GLN A 162 -6.77 12.76 18.84
C GLN A 162 -6.61 11.59 17.86
N TYR A 163 -5.67 10.68 18.13
CA TYR A 163 -5.53 9.44 17.36
C TYR A 163 -6.74 8.52 17.53
N LYS A 164 -7.33 8.45 18.73
CA LYS A 164 -8.61 7.76 18.95
C LYS A 164 -9.74 8.37 18.13
N LYS A 165 -9.84 9.70 18.06
CA LYS A 165 -10.83 10.40 17.23
C LYS A 165 -10.61 10.13 15.75
N LEU A 166 -9.37 10.17 15.27
CA LEU A 166 -9.04 9.83 13.89
C LEU A 166 -9.46 8.39 13.56
N THR A 167 -9.05 7.44 14.40
CA THR A 167 -9.41 6.03 14.25
C THR A 167 -10.93 5.82 14.23
N ALA A 168 -11.65 6.44 15.17
CA ALA A 168 -13.11 6.35 15.22
C ALA A 168 -13.77 6.92 13.97
N LYS A 169 -13.24 8.04 13.44
CA LYS A 169 -13.76 8.65 12.21
C LYS A 169 -13.52 7.76 10.98
N VAL A 170 -12.33 7.18 10.86
CA VAL A 170 -12.02 6.22 9.78
C VAL A 170 -12.91 4.99 9.86
N LEU A 171 -13.06 4.38 11.05
CA LEU A 171 -13.93 3.21 11.25
C LEU A 171 -15.42 3.55 10.97
N GLY A 172 -15.85 4.77 11.28
CA GLY A 172 -17.21 5.23 10.96
C GLY A 172 -17.46 5.41 9.46
N GLU A 173 -16.46 5.89 8.72
CA GLU A 173 -16.55 6.08 7.27
C GLU A 173 -16.45 4.75 6.50
N PHE A 174 -15.70 3.79 7.05
CA PHE A 174 -15.47 2.47 6.45
C PHE A 174 -15.95 1.34 7.38
N PRO A 175 -17.26 1.04 7.41
CA PRO A 175 -17.83 0.06 8.35
C PRO A 175 -17.39 -1.39 8.08
N ASN A 176 -16.72 -1.66 6.96
CA ASN A 176 -16.09 -2.94 6.67
C ASN A 176 -14.80 -3.17 7.48
N LEU A 177 -14.14 -2.09 7.94
CA LEU A 177 -12.92 -2.20 8.74
C LEU A 177 -13.23 -2.77 10.12
N LYS A 178 -12.44 -3.74 10.53
CA LYS A 178 -12.44 -4.32 11.88
C LYS A 178 -11.38 -3.68 12.77
N ILE A 179 -10.26 -3.29 12.16
CA ILE A 179 -9.12 -2.72 12.87
C ILE A 179 -8.56 -1.57 12.02
N MET A 180 -8.22 -0.46 12.71
CA MET A 180 -7.44 0.63 12.14
C MET A 180 -6.21 0.87 13.03
N ALA A 181 -5.02 0.65 12.49
CA ALA A 181 -3.75 0.91 13.15
C ALA A 181 -3.19 2.25 12.66
N ILE A 182 -2.96 3.18 13.59
CA ILE A 182 -2.30 4.45 13.30
C ILE A 182 -0.83 4.34 13.69
N THR A 183 0.04 4.53 12.71
CA THR A 183 1.50 4.62 12.91
C THR A 183 1.88 6.06 13.23
N LEU A 184 2.93 6.23 14.06
CA LEU A 184 3.45 7.52 14.54
C LEU A 184 4.74 7.87 13.82
#